data_4f9614e8f0eeb04bf696aaa279dd9b39
#
_entry.id   4f9614e8f0eeb04bf696aaa279dd9b39
#
_cell.length_a   1.000
_cell.length_b   1.000
_cell.length_c   1.000
_cell.angle_alpha   90.00
_cell.angle_beta   90.00
_cell.angle_gamma   90.00
#
_symmetry.space_group_name_H-M   'P 1'
#
loop_
_entity.id
_entity.type
_entity.pdbx_description
1 polymer ?
#
loop_
_entity_poly.entity_id
_entity_poly.type
_entity_poly.pdbx_seq_one_letter_code
_entity_poly.pdbx_strand_id
1 'polypeptide(L)'
;MRRPTRLLAFVLACASTAIVARAQSSTTPPKPGPEVRKLAVMVGKFTNEGEVKAGAMGPNSPAMKVNGTDECRWTAGGFGLTCTYAYDVGGTKWAGTGLFYYDSTSKKYRYHGVNNLGEIEDQTGTVSGDTWTWTGESSISGKVFHILYVTKVVSKDSYEYTESWGESENSMEPFMGGKDTRVAISKPATSKPAQ
;
A
#
# COMPACT_ATOMS: atom_id res chain seq x y z
N MET A 1 -66.01 48.19 -48.67
CA MET A 1 -64.98 47.42 -49.39
C MET A 1 -63.75 47.35 -48.55
N ARG A 2 -63.49 46.26 -47.80
CA ARG A 2 -62.36 46.10 -46.92
C ARG A 2 -61.51 44.90 -47.44
N ARG A 3 -60.26 45.18 -47.78
CA ARG A 3 -59.27 44.18 -48.22
C ARG A 3 -58.65 43.48 -47.01
N PRO A 4 -58.48 42.14 -47.01
CA PRO A 4 -57.78 41.47 -45.93
C PRO A 4 -56.25 41.42 -46.22
N THR A 5 -55.47 41.88 -45.26
CA THR A 5 -54.01 41.85 -45.26
C THR A 5 -53.58 40.42 -44.87
N ARG A 6 -52.83 39.74 -45.78
CA ARG A 6 -52.24 38.42 -45.50
C ARG A 6 -50.92 38.59 -44.74
N LEU A 7 -50.90 38.17 -43.50
CA LEU A 7 -49.63 37.99 -42.75
C LEU A 7 -48.90 36.74 -43.23
N LEU A 8 -47.69 36.94 -43.73
CA LEU A 8 -46.76 35.88 -44.06
C LEU A 8 -45.96 35.54 -42.78
N ALA A 9 -46.24 34.39 -42.18
CA ALA A 9 -45.44 33.89 -41.06
C ALA A 9 -44.18 33.16 -41.62
N PHE A 10 -42.96 33.75 -41.35
CA PHE A 10 -41.68 33.13 -41.60
C PHE A 10 -41.38 32.17 -40.45
N VAL A 11 -41.43 30.88 -40.70
CA VAL A 11 -40.97 29.86 -39.76
C VAL A 11 -39.44 29.68 -39.98
N LEU A 12 -38.65 30.20 -39.04
CA LEU A 12 -37.21 30.05 -39.00
C LEU A 12 -36.90 28.70 -38.33
N ALA A 13 -36.60 27.67 -39.09
CA ALA A 13 -36.17 26.37 -38.57
C ALA A 13 -34.69 26.44 -38.17
N CYS A 14 -34.40 26.61 -36.87
CA CYS A 14 -33.07 26.45 -36.29
C CYS A 14 -32.73 24.96 -36.25
N ALA A 15 -31.93 24.47 -37.19
CA ALA A 15 -31.32 23.15 -37.16
C ALA A 15 -30.15 23.17 -36.15
N SER A 16 -30.44 22.76 -34.92
CA SER A 16 -29.41 22.55 -33.91
C SER A 16 -28.65 21.25 -34.20
N THR A 17 -27.50 21.33 -34.86
CA THR A 17 -26.56 20.22 -34.98
C THR A 17 -25.90 19.95 -33.62
N ALA A 18 -26.46 19.00 -32.87
CA ALA A 18 -25.82 18.47 -31.69
C ALA A 18 -24.54 17.72 -32.11
N ILE A 19 -23.38 18.33 -31.92
CA ILE A 19 -22.09 17.63 -32.04
C ILE A 19 -21.98 16.71 -30.83
N VAL A 20 -22.35 15.44 -31.00
CA VAL A 20 -22.07 14.40 -30.04
C VAL A 20 -20.57 14.15 -30.10
N ALA A 21 -19.83 14.80 -29.20
CA ALA A 21 -18.45 14.43 -28.92
C ALA A 21 -18.43 13.01 -28.37
N ARG A 22 -18.23 12.03 -29.25
CA ARG A 22 -17.89 10.66 -28.84
C ARG A 22 -16.53 10.75 -28.16
N ALA A 23 -16.53 10.72 -26.83
CA ALA A 23 -15.35 10.38 -26.08
C ALA A 23 -14.92 9.00 -26.56
N GLN A 24 -13.86 8.93 -27.37
CA GLN A 24 -13.22 7.66 -27.74
C GLN A 24 -12.67 7.07 -26.44
N SER A 25 -13.42 6.15 -25.85
CA SER A 25 -12.93 5.31 -24.78
C SER A 25 -11.70 4.58 -25.32
N SER A 26 -10.52 4.96 -24.87
CA SER A 26 -9.30 4.23 -25.15
C SER A 26 -9.53 2.77 -24.74
N THR A 27 -9.54 1.85 -25.69
CA THR A 27 -9.71 0.41 -25.44
C THR A 27 -8.50 -0.22 -24.74
N THR A 28 -7.42 0.54 -24.59
CA THR A 28 -6.22 0.08 -23.90
C THR A 28 -6.39 0.30 -22.39
N PRO A 29 -6.32 -0.75 -21.56
CA PRO A 29 -6.38 -0.60 -20.12
C PRO A 29 -5.30 0.36 -19.59
N PRO A 30 -5.58 1.17 -18.59
CA PRO A 30 -4.59 2.05 -17.99
C PRO A 30 -3.39 1.23 -17.47
N LYS A 31 -2.19 1.80 -17.57
CA LYS A 31 -0.96 1.17 -17.06
C LYS A 31 -0.52 1.87 -15.77
N PRO A 32 0.05 1.12 -14.79
CA PRO A 32 0.62 1.70 -13.58
C PRO A 32 1.67 2.77 -13.88
N GLY A 33 1.53 3.93 -13.23
CA GLY A 33 2.46 5.05 -13.36
C GLY A 33 3.81 4.79 -12.69
N PRO A 34 4.77 5.74 -12.82
CA PRO A 34 6.11 5.59 -12.25
C PRO A 34 6.09 5.47 -10.73
N GLU A 35 5.21 6.18 -10.03
CA GLU A 35 5.10 6.10 -8.57
C GLU A 35 4.63 4.72 -8.10
N VAL A 36 3.64 4.12 -8.77
CA VAL A 36 3.20 2.76 -8.45
C VAL A 36 4.34 1.75 -8.61
N ARG A 37 5.17 1.92 -9.66
CA ARG A 37 6.30 1.01 -9.92
C ARG A 37 7.39 1.05 -8.85
N LYS A 38 7.51 2.12 -8.05
CA LYS A 38 8.44 2.18 -6.91
C LYS A 38 8.12 1.13 -5.85
N LEU A 39 6.87 0.71 -5.72
CA LEU A 39 6.47 -0.38 -4.82
C LEU A 39 7.14 -1.73 -5.17
N ALA A 40 7.71 -1.88 -6.35
CA ALA A 40 8.39 -3.12 -6.78
C ALA A 40 9.50 -3.57 -5.83
N VAL A 41 10.10 -2.67 -5.06
CA VAL A 41 11.11 -2.99 -4.05
C VAL A 41 10.59 -3.97 -3.00
N MET A 42 9.30 -3.90 -2.67
CA MET A 42 8.64 -4.74 -1.68
C MET A 42 8.14 -6.09 -2.25
N VAL A 43 8.12 -6.25 -3.59
CA VAL A 43 7.58 -7.46 -4.22
C VAL A 43 8.47 -8.67 -3.98
N GLY A 44 7.88 -9.77 -3.54
CA GLY A 44 8.55 -11.05 -3.32
C GLY A 44 8.33 -11.57 -1.91
N LYS A 45 9.08 -12.62 -1.57
CA LYS A 45 9.07 -13.19 -0.23
C LYS A 45 10.36 -12.82 0.49
N PHE A 46 10.22 -12.44 1.76
CA PHE A 46 11.31 -12.06 2.64
C PHE A 46 11.25 -12.88 3.93
N THR A 47 12.39 -13.11 4.54
CA THR A 47 12.50 -13.53 5.95
C THR A 47 12.75 -12.31 6.80
N ASN A 48 12.06 -12.23 7.92
CA ASN A 48 12.19 -11.16 8.90
C ASN A 48 12.97 -11.66 10.13
N GLU A 49 13.91 -10.86 10.58
CA GLU A 49 14.62 -11.00 11.86
C GLU A 49 14.61 -9.66 12.57
N GLY A 50 14.02 -9.59 13.74
CA GLY A 50 13.86 -8.34 14.47
C GLY A 50 13.69 -8.52 15.98
N GLU A 51 13.37 -7.42 16.63
CA GLU A 51 13.17 -7.34 18.07
C GLU A 51 12.12 -6.29 18.43
N VAL A 52 11.16 -6.67 19.24
CA VAL A 52 10.32 -5.73 20.01
C VAL A 52 11.15 -5.25 21.19
N LYS A 53 11.19 -3.93 21.42
CA LYS A 53 12.00 -3.32 22.47
C LYS A 53 11.49 -3.65 23.87
N ALA A 54 12.40 -3.76 24.81
CA ALA A 54 12.04 -3.87 26.23
C ALA A 54 11.18 -2.66 26.65
N GLY A 55 10.10 -2.93 27.38
CA GLY A 55 9.14 -1.89 27.78
C GLY A 55 8.05 -1.57 26.75
N ALA A 56 8.21 -1.94 25.48
CA ALA A 56 7.28 -1.56 24.41
C ALA A 56 5.88 -2.19 24.53
N MET A 57 5.79 -3.37 25.13
CA MET A 57 4.52 -4.06 25.38
C MET A 57 3.93 -3.79 26.76
N GLY A 58 4.45 -2.78 27.45
CA GLY A 58 4.05 -2.37 28.79
C GLY A 58 5.23 -2.31 29.76
N PRO A 59 5.04 -1.65 30.92
CA PRO A 59 6.11 -1.49 31.91
C PRO A 59 6.76 -2.83 32.30
N ASN A 60 8.09 -2.88 32.23
CA ASN A 60 8.90 -4.06 32.53
C ASN A 60 8.71 -5.28 31.59
N SER A 61 8.07 -5.11 30.41
CA SER A 61 8.08 -6.19 29.41
C SER A 61 9.51 -6.41 28.92
N PRO A 62 9.96 -7.67 28.76
CA PRO A 62 11.29 -7.93 28.20
C PRO A 62 11.31 -7.62 26.70
N ALA A 63 12.51 -7.45 26.15
CA ALA A 63 12.67 -7.48 24.71
C ALA A 63 12.28 -8.85 24.15
N MET A 64 11.64 -8.88 22.99
CA MET A 64 11.16 -10.12 22.37
C MET A 64 11.69 -10.23 20.94
N LYS A 65 12.23 -11.39 20.59
CA LYS A 65 12.64 -11.65 19.21
C LYS A 65 11.44 -11.74 18.29
N VAL A 66 11.61 -11.20 17.09
CA VAL A 66 10.66 -11.30 15.98
C VAL A 66 11.32 -12.11 14.89
N ASN A 67 10.68 -13.20 14.47
CA ASN A 67 11.13 -13.99 13.34
C ASN A 67 9.92 -14.37 12.49
N GLY A 68 10.07 -14.32 11.18
CA GLY A 68 8.95 -14.67 10.32
C GLY A 68 9.18 -14.45 8.85
N THR A 69 8.11 -14.27 8.14
CA THR A 69 8.14 -14.03 6.69
C THR A 69 7.09 -13.03 6.27
N ASP A 70 7.45 -12.26 5.22
CA ASP A 70 6.57 -11.38 4.47
C ASP A 70 6.48 -11.85 3.03
N GLU A 71 5.35 -11.67 2.41
CA GLU A 71 5.18 -11.90 0.99
C GLU A 71 4.28 -10.84 0.37
N CYS A 72 4.83 -10.10 -0.59
CA CYS A 72 4.09 -9.09 -1.34
C CYS A 72 3.97 -9.48 -2.82
N ARG A 73 2.77 -9.34 -3.36
CA ARG A 73 2.44 -9.62 -4.76
C ARG A 73 1.66 -8.46 -5.36
N TRP A 74 1.87 -8.22 -6.65
CA TRP A 74 1.06 -7.27 -7.38
C TRP A 74 -0.42 -7.67 -7.40
N THR A 75 -1.30 -6.71 -7.14
CA THR A 75 -2.74 -6.85 -7.40
C THR A 75 -3.01 -7.02 -8.90
N ALA A 76 -4.20 -7.48 -9.24
CA ALA A 76 -4.62 -7.54 -10.65
C ALA A 76 -4.50 -6.14 -11.30
N GLY A 77 -3.86 -6.08 -12.47
CA GLY A 77 -3.57 -4.82 -13.17
C GLY A 77 -2.32 -4.09 -12.66
N GLY A 78 -1.71 -4.48 -11.54
CA GLY A 78 -0.44 -3.95 -11.05
C GLY A 78 -0.52 -2.55 -10.45
N PHE A 79 -1.68 -2.11 -9.94
CA PHE A 79 -1.87 -0.78 -9.35
C PHE A 79 -1.56 -0.72 -7.84
N GLY A 80 -1.30 -1.83 -7.21
CA GLY A 80 -0.94 -1.93 -5.80
C GLY A 80 -0.35 -3.29 -5.46
N LEU A 81 -0.01 -3.50 -4.20
CA LEU A 81 0.47 -4.77 -3.69
C LEU A 81 -0.47 -5.28 -2.61
N THR A 82 -0.75 -6.57 -2.63
CA THR A 82 -1.24 -7.28 -1.45
C THR A 82 -0.05 -7.94 -0.78
N CYS A 83 0.12 -7.66 0.51
CA CYS A 83 1.19 -8.23 1.32
C CYS A 83 0.58 -9.04 2.46
N THR A 84 1.22 -10.16 2.80
CA THR A 84 0.90 -10.96 3.97
C THR A 84 2.15 -11.14 4.79
N TYR A 85 1.99 -11.20 6.11
CA TYR A 85 3.08 -11.52 7.01
C TYR A 85 2.67 -12.60 8.01
N ALA A 86 3.65 -13.32 8.52
CA ALA A 86 3.48 -14.30 9.57
C ALA A 86 4.74 -14.32 10.44
N TYR A 87 4.62 -13.83 11.66
CA TYR A 87 5.71 -13.67 12.62
C TYR A 87 5.48 -14.49 13.88
N ASP A 88 6.58 -14.89 14.49
CA ASP A 88 6.66 -15.31 15.88
C ASP A 88 7.27 -14.17 16.68
N VAL A 89 6.53 -13.63 17.63
CA VAL A 89 6.95 -12.53 18.49
C VAL A 89 6.99 -13.05 19.93
N GLY A 90 8.16 -13.47 20.36
CA GLY A 90 8.32 -14.03 21.70
C GLY A 90 7.41 -15.24 21.99
N GLY A 91 7.12 -16.08 20.98
CA GLY A 91 6.22 -17.23 21.07
C GLY A 91 4.76 -16.95 20.71
N THR A 92 4.39 -15.68 20.50
CA THR A 92 3.04 -15.29 20.04
C THR A 92 3.03 -15.19 18.51
N LYS A 93 2.02 -15.78 17.86
CA LYS A 93 1.88 -15.72 16.40
C LYS A 93 1.11 -14.45 16.00
N TRP A 94 1.79 -13.59 15.22
CA TRP A 94 1.22 -12.43 14.57
C TRP A 94 1.14 -12.70 13.08
N ALA A 95 -0.02 -12.53 12.50
CA ALA A 95 -0.21 -12.74 11.07
C ALA A 95 -1.25 -11.76 10.54
N GLY A 96 -0.96 -11.18 9.40
CA GLY A 96 -1.83 -10.15 8.84
C GLY A 96 -1.74 -10.04 7.33
N THR A 97 -2.61 -9.19 6.82
CA THR A 97 -2.67 -8.83 5.40
C THR A 97 -2.80 -7.32 5.27
N GLY A 98 -2.10 -6.76 4.31
CA GLY A 98 -2.17 -5.33 3.98
C GLY A 98 -2.21 -5.07 2.49
N LEU A 99 -2.72 -3.90 2.14
CA LEU A 99 -2.79 -3.37 0.78
C LEU A 99 -1.95 -2.11 0.70
N PHE A 100 -0.95 -2.10 -0.19
CA PHE A 100 -0.17 -0.92 -0.54
C PHE A 100 -0.56 -0.40 -1.91
N TYR A 101 -0.75 0.91 -2.04
CA TYR A 101 -1.01 1.55 -3.33
C TYR A 101 -0.55 3.01 -3.33
N TYR A 102 -0.51 3.61 -4.52
CA TYR A 102 -0.26 5.04 -4.66
C TYR A 102 -1.57 5.76 -5.01
N ASP A 103 -1.97 6.69 -4.17
CA ASP A 103 -3.10 7.58 -4.42
C ASP A 103 -2.62 8.79 -5.24
N SER A 104 -3.00 8.83 -6.50
CA SER A 104 -2.61 9.90 -7.43
C SER A 104 -3.26 11.25 -7.10
N THR A 105 -4.37 11.25 -6.35
CA THR A 105 -5.09 12.47 -5.94
C THR A 105 -4.33 13.18 -4.82
N SER A 106 -4.01 12.45 -3.76
CA SER A 106 -3.24 12.99 -2.62
C SER A 106 -1.72 12.99 -2.88
N LYS A 107 -1.25 12.31 -3.94
CA LYS A 107 0.18 12.09 -4.25
C LYS A 107 0.94 11.44 -3.11
N LYS A 108 0.30 10.49 -2.43
CA LYS A 108 0.83 9.74 -1.30
C LYS A 108 0.70 8.24 -1.55
N TYR A 109 1.60 7.47 -0.98
CA TYR A 109 1.39 6.05 -0.82
C TYR A 109 0.43 5.81 0.34
N ARG A 110 -0.33 4.73 0.27
CA ARG A 110 -1.29 4.34 1.30
C ARG A 110 -1.06 2.89 1.67
N TYR A 111 -1.22 2.60 2.95
CA TYR A 111 -1.25 1.25 3.48
C TYR A 111 -2.49 1.07 4.36
N HIS A 112 -3.18 -0.03 4.17
CA HIS A 112 -4.26 -0.49 5.04
C HIS A 112 -3.98 -1.94 5.39
N GLY A 113 -3.99 -2.26 6.68
CA GLY A 113 -3.70 -3.59 7.20
C GLY A 113 -4.69 -4.06 8.24
N VAL A 114 -4.77 -5.38 8.38
CA VAL A 114 -5.50 -6.05 9.46
C VAL A 114 -4.75 -7.32 9.84
N ASN A 115 -4.75 -7.65 11.13
CA ASN A 115 -4.09 -8.83 11.63
C ASN A 115 -4.98 -9.69 12.54
N ASN A 116 -4.44 -10.85 12.93
CA ASN A 116 -5.12 -11.84 13.76
C ASN A 116 -5.30 -11.43 15.23
N LEU A 117 -4.76 -10.28 15.64
CA LEU A 117 -4.98 -9.69 16.97
C LEU A 117 -6.13 -8.68 16.95
N GLY A 118 -6.76 -8.47 15.77
CA GLY A 118 -7.81 -7.48 15.57
C GLY A 118 -7.29 -6.05 15.42
N GLU A 119 -6.00 -5.89 15.16
CA GLU A 119 -5.40 -4.62 14.82
C GLU A 119 -5.79 -4.21 13.41
N ILE A 120 -6.08 -2.92 13.25
CA ILE A 120 -6.36 -2.28 11.96
C ILE A 120 -5.43 -1.10 11.82
N GLU A 121 -4.70 -1.06 10.70
CA GLU A 121 -3.74 -0.01 10.39
C GLU A 121 -4.19 0.82 9.20
N ASP A 122 -4.02 2.13 9.28
CA ASP A 122 -4.19 3.09 8.19
C ASP A 122 -3.01 4.05 8.17
N GLN A 123 -2.16 3.95 7.15
CA GLN A 123 -0.93 4.73 7.08
C GLN A 123 -0.80 5.44 5.74
N THR A 124 -0.13 6.58 5.77
CA THR A 124 0.28 7.37 4.62
C THR A 124 1.78 7.30 4.48
N GLY A 125 2.25 7.00 3.26
CA GLY A 125 3.67 6.80 2.97
C GLY A 125 4.26 7.87 2.07
N THR A 126 5.55 8.12 2.27
CA THR A 126 6.43 8.89 1.38
C THR A 126 7.73 8.14 1.12
N VAL A 127 8.40 8.44 0.02
CA VAL A 127 9.71 7.88 -0.31
C VAL A 127 10.68 8.98 -0.70
N SER A 128 11.88 8.91 -0.13
CA SER A 128 13.00 9.81 -0.44
C SER A 128 14.28 8.99 -0.53
N GLY A 129 14.85 8.91 -1.74
CA GLY A 129 15.97 8.00 -2.02
C GLY A 129 15.57 6.55 -1.72
N ASP A 130 16.35 5.91 -0.85
CA ASP A 130 16.13 4.51 -0.42
C ASP A 130 15.28 4.38 0.83
N THR A 131 14.73 5.49 1.35
CA THR A 131 13.99 5.51 2.62
C THR A 131 12.50 5.71 2.38
N TRP A 132 11.70 4.79 2.88
CA TRP A 132 10.24 4.86 2.95
C TRP A 132 9.85 5.23 4.36
N THR A 133 8.98 6.23 4.50
CA THR A 133 8.45 6.67 5.79
C THR A 133 6.94 6.58 5.75
N TRP A 134 6.37 5.84 6.69
CA TRP A 134 4.94 5.63 6.85
C TRP A 134 4.49 6.22 8.17
N THR A 135 3.44 7.00 8.14
CA THR A 135 2.83 7.58 9.34
C THR A 135 1.33 7.37 9.31
N GLY A 136 0.74 7.12 10.45
CA GLY A 136 -0.70 6.90 10.53
C GLY A 136 -1.11 6.37 11.88
N GLU A 137 -2.15 5.58 11.88
CA GLU A 137 -2.76 5.06 13.10
C GLU A 137 -2.90 3.54 13.04
N SER A 138 -2.75 2.91 14.21
CA SER A 138 -3.15 1.55 14.50
C SER A 138 -4.26 1.55 15.54
N SER A 139 -5.30 0.78 15.30
CA SER A 139 -6.40 0.57 16.23
C SER A 139 -6.42 -0.88 16.67
N ILE A 140 -6.25 -1.13 17.96
CA ILE A 140 -6.28 -2.45 18.56
C ILE A 140 -7.02 -2.43 19.90
N SER A 141 -7.97 -3.35 20.10
CA SER A 141 -8.75 -3.48 21.36
C SER A 141 -9.41 -2.18 21.81
N GLY A 142 -9.89 -1.35 20.85
CA GLY A 142 -10.54 -0.06 21.09
C GLY A 142 -9.61 1.08 21.48
N LYS A 143 -8.30 0.88 21.42
CA LYS A 143 -7.29 1.93 21.56
C LYS A 143 -6.73 2.29 20.20
N VAL A 144 -6.39 3.56 20.03
CA VAL A 144 -5.71 4.08 18.82
C VAL A 144 -4.31 4.52 19.22
N PHE A 145 -3.34 4.13 18.41
CA PHE A 145 -1.94 4.52 18.53
C PHE A 145 -1.49 5.19 17.25
N HIS A 146 -0.68 6.23 17.37
CA HIS A 146 0.06 6.78 16.24
C HIS A 146 1.28 5.92 15.94
N ILE A 147 1.55 5.72 14.65
CA ILE A 147 2.65 4.89 14.17
C ILE A 147 3.58 5.74 13.31
N LEU A 148 4.88 5.52 13.50
CA LEU A 148 5.93 5.89 12.57
C LEU A 148 6.70 4.62 12.19
N TYR A 149 6.57 4.18 10.94
CA TYR A 149 7.30 3.04 10.40
C TYR A 149 8.26 3.52 9.30
N VAL A 150 9.54 3.25 9.46
CA VAL A 150 10.60 3.67 8.54
C VAL A 150 11.29 2.43 7.99
N THR A 151 11.34 2.32 6.67
CA THR A 151 12.07 1.27 5.97
C THR A 151 13.20 1.87 5.16
N LYS A 152 14.41 1.38 5.34
CA LYS A 152 15.58 1.73 4.54
C LYS A 152 15.99 0.57 3.65
N VAL A 153 15.91 0.74 2.34
CA VAL A 153 16.39 -0.24 1.36
C VAL A 153 17.92 -0.25 1.40
N VAL A 154 18.50 -1.35 1.87
CA VAL A 154 19.96 -1.53 1.99
C VAL A 154 20.54 -2.10 0.68
N SER A 155 19.79 -2.98 0.04
CA SER A 155 20.14 -3.58 -1.24
C SER A 155 18.88 -4.03 -1.99
N LYS A 156 19.04 -4.57 -3.21
CA LYS A 156 17.92 -5.19 -3.95
C LYS A 156 17.28 -6.38 -3.21
N ASP A 157 17.98 -6.94 -2.23
CA ASP A 157 17.58 -8.16 -1.52
C ASP A 157 17.38 -7.95 -0.03
N SER A 158 17.54 -6.74 0.49
CA SER A 158 17.34 -6.48 1.93
C SER A 158 16.93 -5.05 2.23
N TYR A 159 16.16 -4.89 3.28
CA TYR A 159 15.88 -3.62 3.91
C TYR A 159 15.87 -3.74 5.44
N GLU A 160 16.18 -2.64 6.11
CA GLU A 160 16.08 -2.50 7.55
C GLU A 160 14.83 -1.68 7.87
N TYR A 161 14.21 -1.94 9.00
CA TYR A 161 13.05 -1.18 9.44
C TYR A 161 13.12 -0.83 10.92
N THR A 162 12.46 0.26 11.27
CA THR A 162 12.16 0.67 12.63
C THR A 162 10.72 1.10 12.72
N GLU A 163 10.10 0.83 13.85
CA GLU A 163 8.76 1.24 14.16
C GLU A 163 8.70 1.89 15.54
N SER A 164 7.93 2.97 15.62
CA SER A 164 7.66 3.67 16.87
C SER A 164 6.16 3.85 17.04
N TRP A 165 5.67 3.71 18.25
CA TRP A 165 4.27 3.85 18.61
C TRP A 165 4.08 4.86 19.74
N GLY A 166 2.92 5.52 19.77
CA GLY A 166 2.55 6.42 20.87
C GLY A 166 1.06 6.74 20.89
N GLU A 167 0.55 7.20 22.01
CA GLU A 167 -0.83 7.68 22.12
C GLU A 167 -1.05 9.02 21.39
N SER A 168 0.04 9.68 20.97
CA SER A 168 0.05 10.88 20.14
C SER A 168 1.33 10.93 19.30
N GLU A 169 1.33 11.74 18.23
CA GLU A 169 2.53 11.95 17.40
C GLU A 169 3.75 12.46 18.18
N ASN A 170 3.54 13.19 19.29
CA ASN A 170 4.59 13.75 20.12
C ASN A 170 5.09 12.81 21.22
N SER A 171 4.44 11.65 21.39
CA SER A 171 4.78 10.66 22.44
C SER A 171 5.18 9.31 21.87
N MET A 172 5.60 9.27 20.60
CA MET A 172 6.05 8.03 19.99
C MET A 172 7.38 7.55 20.57
N GLU A 173 7.38 6.30 21.02
CA GLU A 173 8.57 5.63 21.55
C GLU A 173 8.95 4.45 20.63
N PRO A 174 10.22 4.06 20.58
CA PRO A 174 10.65 2.91 19.80
C PRO A 174 9.90 1.64 20.21
N PHE A 175 9.21 1.03 19.25
CA PHE A 175 8.44 -0.19 19.46
C PHE A 175 9.21 -1.43 19.02
N MET A 176 9.59 -1.48 17.74
CA MET A 176 10.38 -2.60 17.21
C MET A 176 11.31 -2.17 16.07
N GLY A 177 12.16 -3.08 15.66
CA GLY A 177 13.01 -2.91 14.49
C GLY A 177 13.69 -4.19 14.11
N GLY A 178 14.14 -4.25 12.86
CA GLY A 178 14.73 -5.47 12.32
C GLY A 178 15.20 -5.31 10.89
N LYS A 179 15.37 -6.47 10.26
CA LYS A 179 15.83 -6.59 8.90
C LYS A 179 15.02 -7.64 8.15
N ASP A 180 14.69 -7.32 6.92
CA ASP A 180 14.09 -8.24 5.98
C ASP A 180 15.10 -8.61 4.90
N THR A 181 15.18 -9.90 4.61
CA THR A 181 16.06 -10.46 3.60
C THR A 181 15.25 -11.27 2.59
N ARG A 182 15.41 -10.95 1.32
CA ARG A 182 14.68 -11.62 0.22
C ARG A 182 15.03 -13.10 0.16
N VAL A 183 14.01 -13.92 0.11
CA VAL A 183 14.19 -15.37 -0.12
C VAL A 183 14.55 -15.59 -1.58
N ALA A 184 15.70 -16.21 -1.83
CA ALA A 184 16.11 -16.56 -3.17
C ALA A 184 15.11 -17.55 -3.80
N ILE A 185 14.63 -17.24 -5.00
CA ILE A 185 13.82 -18.19 -5.77
C ILE A 185 14.79 -19.27 -6.27
N SER A 186 14.73 -20.47 -5.69
CA SER A 186 15.45 -21.62 -6.23
C SER A 186 14.92 -21.89 -7.65
N LYS A 187 15.80 -21.81 -8.66
CA LYS A 187 15.43 -22.26 -10.01
C LYS A 187 14.96 -23.71 -9.89
N PRO A 188 13.82 -24.07 -10.52
CA PRO A 188 13.45 -25.49 -10.62
C PRO A 188 14.64 -26.26 -11.17
N ALA A 189 15.01 -27.37 -10.52
CA ALA A 189 16.01 -28.28 -11.06
C ALA A 189 15.54 -28.70 -12.46
N THR A 190 16.29 -28.33 -13.49
CA THR A 190 16.04 -28.82 -14.84
C THR A 190 16.22 -30.34 -14.78
N SER A 191 15.11 -31.06 -14.76
CA SER A 191 15.15 -32.51 -14.91
C SER A 191 15.82 -32.82 -16.24
N LYS A 192 17.00 -33.42 -16.17
CA LYS A 192 17.71 -33.94 -17.35
C LYS A 192 16.80 -34.99 -18.00
N PRO A 193 16.52 -34.92 -19.31
CA PRO A 193 15.77 -36.00 -19.96
C PRO A 193 16.51 -37.33 -19.72
N ALA A 194 15.78 -38.35 -19.30
CA ALA A 194 16.27 -39.69 -19.25
C ALA A 194 16.64 -40.11 -20.68
N GLN A 195 17.90 -40.55 -20.88
CA GLN A 195 18.36 -41.17 -22.12
C GLN A 195 17.86 -42.61 -22.20
#